data_07bb7340ce49a937a05b07d48359f127
#
_entry.id   07bb7340ce49a937a05b07d48359f127
#
_cell.length_a   1.000
_cell.length_b   1.000
_cell.length_c   1.000
_cell.angle_alpha   90.00
_cell.angle_beta   90.00
_cell.angle_gamma   90.00
#
_symmetry.space_group_name_H-M   'P 1'
#
loop_
_entity.id
_entity.type
_entity.pdbx_description
1 polymer ?
#
loop_
_entity_poly.entity_id
_entity_poly.type
_entity_poly.pdbx_seq_one_letter_code
_entity_poly.pdbx_strand_id
1 'polypeptide(L)'
;MTYQNTIAQMQGIIEANGPSWGAIDAEATARMAIQNRFPTGLDIAKYTAKIMRADMDAYDADPANYTQSLGCWHGFIAQQKMISIKKHFGSTKQRYLYLSGWMVAALRSEFGPLPDQSMHEKTSVPALIEELYTFLKQADARELGMMFRDLDAAREAGDEVKAQDIQNQIDNYETHVVPIIADIDAGFGNAEATYLLAKKMIEAGACALQIENQVSDEKQCGHQDGKVTVPHEDFLQKIRACRHAFLEMGVEDGVIVARTDSLGAGLTKQIAFSKEPGDLGDQYNAFLDCDEVDPANITNGQVFISRDGKLMAPKRLPSNLYQFRSGTGEDRCVLDCITSLQNGADLLWIETEKPHVEQIAGMVDRVREVIPNAKLVYNNSPSFNWTLNFRQQVFDAWEEAGKDVSAYDRAKLMSVDYDATELAAEADEKIRTFQADGSKRAGIFHHLITLPTYHTAALSTDNLAKEYFGEQAMLGYVKNVQREEIRQGIACVKHQNMAGSDIGDDHKEYFAGEAALKAGGKDNTMNQFAAA
;
A
#
# COMPACT_ATOMS: atom_id res chain seq x y z
N MET A 1 -14.44 6.74 -23.27
CA MET A 1 -15.52 7.44 -24.02
C MET A 1 -15.00 8.86 -24.22
N THR A 2 -15.09 9.41 -25.43
CA THR A 2 -14.60 10.77 -25.69
C THR A 2 -15.58 11.83 -25.14
N TYR A 3 -15.08 13.04 -24.94
CA TYR A 3 -15.90 14.15 -24.44
C TYR A 3 -17.14 14.38 -25.33
N GLN A 4 -16.94 14.44 -26.66
CA GLN A 4 -18.04 14.63 -27.61
C GLN A 4 -19.08 13.49 -27.56
N ASN A 5 -18.63 12.24 -27.44
CA ASN A 5 -19.54 11.10 -27.31
C ASN A 5 -20.33 11.15 -25.98
N THR A 6 -19.72 11.65 -24.91
CA THR A 6 -20.40 11.82 -23.62
C THR A 6 -21.48 12.91 -23.71
N ILE A 7 -21.20 14.04 -24.39
CA ILE A 7 -22.20 15.09 -24.64
C ILE A 7 -23.38 14.50 -25.44
N ALA A 8 -23.08 13.82 -26.56
CA ALA A 8 -24.11 13.23 -27.40
C ALA A 8 -25.01 12.20 -26.64
N GLN A 9 -24.38 11.42 -25.75
CA GLN A 9 -25.12 10.50 -24.88
C GLN A 9 -26.06 11.25 -23.91
N MET A 10 -25.57 12.30 -23.25
CA MET A 10 -26.37 13.09 -22.31
C MET A 10 -27.51 13.80 -23.04
N GLN A 11 -27.24 14.37 -24.20
CA GLN A 11 -28.26 14.99 -25.08
C GLN A 11 -29.37 13.99 -25.41
N GLY A 12 -29.02 12.78 -25.87
CA GLY A 12 -30.00 11.75 -26.20
C GLY A 12 -30.85 11.32 -25.01
N ILE A 13 -30.29 11.23 -23.81
CA ILE A 13 -31.04 10.91 -22.59
C ILE A 13 -32.01 12.04 -22.23
N ILE A 14 -31.58 13.30 -22.31
CA ILE A 14 -32.42 14.48 -22.00
C ILE A 14 -33.59 14.56 -22.98
N GLU A 15 -33.31 14.44 -24.27
CA GLU A 15 -34.35 14.48 -25.32
C GLU A 15 -35.40 13.36 -25.18
N ALA A 16 -34.95 12.15 -24.83
CA ALA A 16 -35.82 10.99 -24.63
C ALA A 16 -36.80 11.17 -23.47
N ASN A 17 -36.47 12.04 -22.48
CA ASN A 17 -37.34 12.33 -21.32
C ASN A 17 -38.27 13.54 -21.55
N GLY A 18 -38.15 14.21 -22.69
CA GLY A 18 -39.07 15.23 -23.15
C GLY A 18 -38.90 16.62 -22.51
N PRO A 19 -39.85 17.53 -22.72
CA PRO A 19 -39.71 18.95 -22.38
C PRO A 19 -39.46 19.25 -20.91
N SER A 20 -39.83 18.38 -19.99
CA SER A 20 -39.61 18.55 -18.54
C SER A 20 -38.13 18.53 -18.16
N TRP A 21 -37.26 17.98 -19.02
CA TRP A 21 -35.79 17.94 -18.82
C TRP A 21 -35.06 18.98 -19.68
N GLY A 22 -35.76 19.78 -20.45
CA GLY A 22 -35.18 20.74 -21.40
C GLY A 22 -34.36 21.87 -20.77
N ALA A 23 -34.43 22.05 -19.46
CA ALA A 23 -33.55 22.98 -18.72
C ALA A 23 -32.19 22.39 -18.29
N ILE A 24 -32.01 21.07 -18.50
CA ILE A 24 -30.75 20.39 -18.15
C ILE A 24 -29.77 20.56 -19.30
N ASP A 25 -28.59 21.11 -18.99
CA ASP A 25 -27.50 21.27 -19.96
C ASP A 25 -26.74 19.95 -20.16
N ALA A 26 -26.68 19.48 -21.40
CA ALA A 26 -26.04 18.21 -21.74
C ALA A 26 -24.50 18.30 -21.65
N GLU A 27 -23.92 19.43 -22.02
CA GLU A 27 -22.46 19.62 -21.94
C GLU A 27 -22.01 19.73 -20.49
N ALA A 28 -22.71 20.51 -19.64
CA ALA A 28 -22.45 20.59 -18.21
C ALA A 28 -22.56 19.20 -17.55
N THR A 29 -23.60 18.43 -17.88
CA THR A 29 -23.77 17.06 -17.37
C THR A 29 -22.64 16.13 -17.81
N ALA A 30 -22.20 16.25 -19.07
CA ALA A 30 -21.06 15.47 -19.59
C ALA A 30 -19.75 15.82 -18.88
N ARG A 31 -19.48 17.10 -18.62
CA ARG A 31 -18.30 17.55 -17.85
C ARG A 31 -18.29 16.95 -16.44
N MET A 32 -19.41 17.04 -15.73
CA MET A 32 -19.57 16.44 -14.40
C MET A 32 -19.35 14.91 -14.43
N ALA A 33 -19.89 14.21 -15.44
CA ALA A 33 -19.70 12.77 -15.59
C ALA A 33 -18.23 12.39 -15.86
N ILE A 34 -17.51 13.19 -16.64
CA ILE A 34 -16.08 12.99 -16.93
C ILE A 34 -15.24 13.26 -15.69
N GLN A 35 -15.55 14.30 -14.92
CA GLN A 35 -14.87 14.62 -13.65
C GLN A 35 -15.10 13.52 -12.60
N ASN A 36 -16.23 12.83 -12.62
CA ASN A 36 -16.56 11.71 -11.72
C ASN A 36 -16.59 10.36 -12.47
N ARG A 37 -15.53 10.04 -13.18
CA ARG A 37 -15.42 8.83 -14.03
C ARG A 37 -15.50 7.50 -13.28
N PHE A 38 -15.41 7.51 -11.96
CA PHE A 38 -15.56 6.34 -11.07
C PHE A 38 -16.70 6.58 -10.08
N PRO A 39 -17.96 6.33 -10.43
CA PRO A 39 -19.09 6.62 -9.56
C PRO A 39 -19.13 5.77 -8.30
N THR A 40 -18.61 4.56 -8.33
CA THR A 40 -18.59 3.64 -7.17
C THR A 40 -17.19 3.14 -6.84
N GLY A 41 -16.99 2.70 -5.59
CA GLY A 41 -15.74 2.03 -5.19
C GLY A 41 -15.49 0.74 -5.97
N LEU A 42 -16.57 0.03 -6.35
CA LEU A 42 -16.44 -1.18 -7.16
C LEU A 42 -15.91 -0.92 -8.57
N ASP A 43 -16.27 0.23 -9.18
CA ASP A 43 -15.69 0.65 -10.47
C ASP A 43 -14.20 0.92 -10.33
N ILE A 44 -13.78 1.52 -9.21
CA ILE A 44 -12.37 1.75 -8.88
C ILE A 44 -11.64 0.42 -8.70
N ALA A 45 -12.19 -0.51 -7.90
CA ALA A 45 -11.57 -1.82 -7.67
C ALA A 45 -11.36 -2.59 -8.99
N LYS A 46 -12.35 -2.62 -9.88
CA LYS A 46 -12.25 -3.26 -11.19
C LYS A 46 -11.22 -2.61 -12.10
N TYR A 47 -11.16 -1.28 -12.11
CA TYR A 47 -10.22 -0.52 -12.93
C TYR A 47 -8.79 -0.72 -12.45
N THR A 48 -8.55 -0.55 -11.15
CA THR A 48 -7.21 -0.61 -10.56
C THR A 48 -6.65 -2.03 -10.48
N ALA A 49 -7.52 -3.05 -10.34
CA ALA A 49 -7.12 -4.46 -10.44
C ALA A 49 -6.51 -4.80 -11.81
N LYS A 50 -7.13 -4.33 -12.90
CA LYS A 50 -6.59 -4.51 -14.26
C LYS A 50 -5.23 -3.85 -14.45
N ILE A 51 -5.05 -2.65 -13.89
CA ILE A 51 -3.74 -1.96 -13.91
C ILE A 51 -2.70 -2.83 -13.21
N MET A 52 -3.02 -3.33 -12.00
CA MET A 52 -2.07 -4.13 -11.23
C MET A 52 -1.70 -5.43 -11.94
N ARG A 53 -2.66 -6.11 -12.62
CA ARG A 53 -2.37 -7.31 -13.45
C ARG A 53 -1.46 -6.96 -14.62
N ALA A 54 -1.75 -5.87 -15.35
CA ALA A 54 -0.90 -5.43 -16.46
C ALA A 54 0.53 -5.07 -16.00
N ASP A 55 0.66 -4.44 -14.83
CA ASP A 55 1.98 -4.15 -14.26
C ASP A 55 2.72 -5.44 -13.82
N MET A 56 2.01 -6.46 -13.33
CA MET A 56 2.60 -7.78 -13.05
C MET A 56 3.12 -8.44 -14.32
N ASP A 57 2.37 -8.39 -15.42
CA ASP A 57 2.79 -8.90 -16.73
C ASP A 57 4.00 -8.12 -17.28
N ALA A 58 4.01 -6.81 -17.12
CA ALA A 58 5.14 -5.96 -17.52
C ALA A 58 6.40 -6.28 -16.70
N TYR A 59 6.26 -6.56 -15.42
CA TYR A 59 7.35 -6.97 -14.55
C TYR A 59 7.90 -8.36 -14.95
N ASP A 60 7.04 -9.30 -15.32
CA ASP A 60 7.47 -10.62 -15.80
C ASP A 60 8.28 -10.52 -17.08
N ALA A 61 7.97 -9.56 -17.94
CA ALA A 61 8.73 -9.26 -19.15
C ALA A 61 10.08 -8.59 -18.85
N ASP A 62 10.13 -7.68 -17.88
CA ASP A 62 11.33 -6.99 -17.43
C ASP A 62 11.19 -6.54 -15.97
N PRO A 63 11.99 -7.08 -15.03
CA PRO A 63 11.98 -6.69 -13.62
C PRO A 63 12.27 -5.20 -13.33
N ALA A 64 12.76 -4.44 -14.31
CA ALA A 64 12.88 -2.99 -14.19
C ALA A 64 11.50 -2.28 -14.10
N ASN A 65 10.41 -2.95 -14.49
CA ASN A 65 9.03 -2.48 -14.37
C ASN A 65 8.41 -2.77 -12.98
N TYR A 66 9.22 -2.83 -11.93
CA TYR A 66 8.70 -2.95 -10.57
C TYR A 66 7.87 -1.73 -10.17
N THR A 67 6.96 -1.94 -9.24
CA THR A 67 6.04 -0.91 -8.76
C THR A 67 6.41 -0.45 -7.35
N GLN A 68 5.94 0.75 -6.96
CA GLN A 68 6.27 1.35 -5.67
C GLN A 68 5.05 1.98 -5.01
N SER A 69 5.02 1.96 -3.67
CA SER A 69 4.04 2.72 -2.90
C SER A 69 4.60 3.32 -1.62
N LEU A 70 3.94 4.36 -1.17
CA LEU A 70 4.13 4.95 0.15
C LEU A 70 2.83 4.84 0.93
N GLY A 71 2.92 4.42 2.19
CA GLY A 71 1.80 4.37 3.10
C GLY A 71 1.19 5.75 3.31
N CYS A 72 -0.15 5.81 3.29
CA CYS A 72 -0.92 7.04 3.48
C CYS A 72 -1.98 6.79 4.56
N TRP A 73 -2.15 7.75 5.46
CA TRP A 73 -3.09 7.67 6.58
C TRP A 73 -4.24 8.67 6.48
N HIS A 74 -4.26 9.50 5.43
CA HIS A 74 -5.27 10.52 5.20
C HIS A 74 -5.40 10.82 3.71
N GLY A 75 -6.61 11.11 3.25
CA GLY A 75 -6.89 11.41 1.85
C GLY A 75 -6.08 12.58 1.27
N PHE A 76 -5.90 13.66 2.04
CA PHE A 76 -5.06 14.78 1.63
C PHE A 76 -3.61 14.37 1.33
N ILE A 77 -3.02 13.50 2.15
CA ILE A 77 -1.66 12.98 1.94
C ILE A 77 -1.58 12.19 0.63
N ALA A 78 -2.56 11.33 0.37
CA ALA A 78 -2.64 10.57 -0.87
C ALA A 78 -2.80 11.50 -2.10
N GLN A 79 -3.69 12.48 -2.01
CA GLN A 79 -3.93 13.48 -3.05
C GLN A 79 -2.66 14.26 -3.38
N GLN A 80 -2.01 14.86 -2.37
CA GLN A 80 -0.78 15.63 -2.56
C GLN A 80 0.34 14.75 -3.15
N LYS A 81 0.48 13.51 -2.66
CA LYS A 81 1.45 12.55 -3.20
C LYS A 81 1.22 12.31 -4.69
N MET A 82 -0.01 12.00 -5.11
CA MET A 82 -0.28 11.67 -6.50
C MET A 82 -0.18 12.88 -7.44
N ILE A 83 -0.59 14.07 -6.98
CA ILE A 83 -0.37 15.33 -7.70
C ILE A 83 1.14 15.57 -7.90
N SER A 84 1.95 15.36 -6.85
CA SER A 84 3.40 15.54 -6.92
C SER A 84 4.05 14.53 -7.86
N ILE A 85 3.63 13.27 -7.83
CA ILE A 85 4.13 12.23 -8.74
C ILE A 85 3.85 12.62 -10.20
N LYS A 86 2.63 12.97 -10.53
CA LYS A 86 2.25 13.38 -11.88
C LYS A 86 3.03 14.61 -12.33
N LYS A 87 3.20 15.59 -11.44
CA LYS A 87 3.98 16.80 -11.70
C LYS A 87 5.47 16.50 -12.00
N HIS A 88 6.11 15.65 -11.23
CA HIS A 88 7.57 15.41 -11.34
C HIS A 88 7.94 14.34 -12.36
N PHE A 89 7.05 13.38 -12.62
CA PHE A 89 7.33 12.23 -13.50
C PHE A 89 6.43 12.18 -14.75
N GLY A 90 5.46 13.08 -14.87
CA GLY A 90 4.53 13.14 -16.01
C GLY A 90 3.47 12.04 -16.03
N SER A 91 3.55 11.06 -15.12
CA SER A 91 2.66 9.90 -15.10
C SER A 91 2.55 9.31 -13.69
N THR A 92 1.40 8.69 -13.40
CA THR A 92 1.15 7.93 -12.17
C THR A 92 1.44 6.44 -12.29
N LYS A 93 1.81 5.96 -13.49
CA LYS A 93 2.06 4.54 -13.77
C LYS A 93 3.08 3.94 -12.81
N GLN A 94 2.84 2.69 -12.39
CA GLN A 94 3.68 1.94 -11.44
C GLN A 94 3.81 2.59 -10.04
N ARG A 95 2.95 3.56 -9.71
CA ARG A 95 2.95 4.27 -8.43
C ARG A 95 1.63 4.04 -7.72
N TYR A 96 1.65 3.23 -6.66
CA TYR A 96 0.47 2.79 -5.92
C TYR A 96 0.33 3.53 -4.58
N LEU A 97 -0.76 3.25 -3.89
CA LEU A 97 -0.94 3.54 -2.49
C LEU A 97 -0.80 2.24 -1.68
N TYR A 98 -0.28 2.35 -0.48
CA TYR A 98 -0.36 1.32 0.55
C TYR A 98 -1.17 1.83 1.72
N LEU A 99 -2.14 1.04 2.17
CA LEU A 99 -2.90 1.31 3.38
C LEU A 99 -2.38 0.39 4.46
N SER A 100 -1.66 0.97 5.43
CA SER A 100 -1.00 0.26 6.51
C SER A 100 -1.93 0.05 7.70
N GLY A 101 -2.09 -1.19 8.15
CA GLY A 101 -2.80 -1.52 9.39
C GLY A 101 -2.20 -0.79 10.60
N TRP A 102 -0.86 -0.68 10.67
CA TRP A 102 -0.19 0.11 11.70
C TRP A 102 -0.69 1.56 11.77
N MET A 103 -0.76 2.25 10.62
CA MET A 103 -1.23 3.65 10.60
C MET A 103 -2.74 3.77 10.91
N VAL A 104 -3.53 2.77 10.55
CA VAL A 104 -4.94 2.72 10.93
C VAL A 104 -5.06 2.61 12.44
N ALA A 105 -4.36 1.66 13.06
CA ALA A 105 -4.37 1.48 14.52
C ALA A 105 -3.90 2.74 15.26
N ALA A 106 -2.77 3.33 14.84
CA ALA A 106 -2.16 4.45 15.54
C ALA A 106 -2.87 5.80 15.33
N LEU A 107 -3.56 6.00 14.20
CA LEU A 107 -4.02 7.32 13.77
C LEU A 107 -5.51 7.41 13.45
N ARG A 108 -6.22 6.28 13.26
CA ARG A 108 -7.59 6.25 12.75
C ARG A 108 -8.58 5.50 13.63
N SER A 109 -8.13 4.87 14.71
CA SER A 109 -9.02 4.19 15.65
C SER A 109 -9.84 5.18 16.48
N GLU A 110 -11.11 4.87 16.68
CA GLU A 110 -12.02 5.63 17.57
C GLU A 110 -11.63 5.49 19.05
N PHE A 111 -10.89 4.44 19.41
CA PHE A 111 -10.36 4.24 20.78
C PHE A 111 -9.15 5.12 21.10
N GLY A 112 -8.67 5.94 20.13
CA GLY A 112 -7.42 6.69 20.23
C GLY A 112 -6.23 5.91 19.66
N PRO A 113 -4.99 6.39 19.85
CA PRO A 113 -3.80 5.72 19.34
C PRO A 113 -3.62 4.32 19.92
N LEU A 114 -3.56 3.32 19.04
CA LEU A 114 -3.37 1.92 19.40
C LEU A 114 -2.07 1.38 18.78
N PRO A 115 -1.42 0.40 19.44
CA PRO A 115 -0.36 -0.37 18.80
C PRO A 115 -0.92 -1.24 17.67
N ASP A 116 -0.03 -1.72 16.81
CA ASP A 116 -0.34 -2.59 15.68
C ASP A 116 -0.63 -4.04 16.15
N GLN A 117 -1.79 -4.25 16.73
CA GLN A 117 -2.23 -5.49 17.37
C GLN A 117 -3.68 -5.85 17.06
N SER A 118 -4.21 -5.43 15.91
CA SER A 118 -5.59 -5.70 15.45
C SER A 118 -6.69 -5.34 16.46
N MET A 119 -6.44 -4.32 17.30
CA MET A 119 -7.40 -3.86 18.31
C MET A 119 -8.31 -2.75 17.82
N HIS A 120 -7.99 -2.14 16.68
CA HIS A 120 -8.81 -1.10 16.07
C HIS A 120 -10.08 -1.71 15.44
N GLU A 121 -11.06 -0.88 15.19
CA GLU A 121 -12.32 -1.27 14.56
C GLU A 121 -12.05 -1.77 13.14
N LYS A 122 -12.49 -2.98 12.81
CA LYS A 122 -12.31 -3.57 11.48
C LYS A 122 -12.91 -2.75 10.34
N THR A 123 -13.84 -1.83 10.63
CA THR A 123 -14.43 -0.91 9.67
C THR A 123 -13.58 0.31 9.35
N SER A 124 -12.52 0.59 10.14
CA SER A 124 -11.61 1.73 9.92
C SER A 124 -10.83 1.62 8.61
N VAL A 125 -10.46 0.40 8.21
CA VAL A 125 -9.73 0.17 6.94
C VAL A 125 -10.61 0.46 5.72
N PRO A 126 -11.83 -0.11 5.56
CA PRO A 126 -12.72 0.27 4.47
C PRO A 126 -13.02 1.77 4.42
N ALA A 127 -13.26 2.41 5.57
CA ALA A 127 -13.51 3.84 5.64
C ALA A 127 -12.31 4.68 5.14
N LEU A 128 -11.10 4.28 5.46
CA LEU A 128 -9.90 4.96 4.94
C LEU A 128 -9.71 4.73 3.44
N ILE A 129 -9.97 3.54 2.90
CA ILE A 129 -9.93 3.28 1.45
C ILE A 129 -10.87 4.25 0.72
N GLU A 130 -12.09 4.38 1.20
CA GLU A 130 -13.12 5.27 0.64
C GLU A 130 -12.69 6.74 0.68
N GLU A 131 -12.11 7.17 1.81
CA GLU A 131 -11.54 8.52 1.97
C GLU A 131 -10.40 8.76 0.97
N LEU A 132 -9.42 7.86 0.88
CA LEU A 132 -8.28 8.01 -0.03
C LEU A 132 -8.75 8.20 -1.47
N TYR A 133 -9.67 7.36 -1.94
CA TYR A 133 -10.21 7.48 -3.30
C TYR A 133 -11.07 8.72 -3.52
N THR A 134 -11.80 9.18 -2.51
CA THR A 134 -12.54 10.43 -2.57
C THR A 134 -11.61 11.62 -2.86
N PHE A 135 -10.47 11.69 -2.20
CA PHE A 135 -9.47 12.73 -2.43
C PHE A 135 -8.76 12.60 -3.78
N LEU A 136 -8.50 11.38 -4.27
CA LEU A 136 -7.93 11.17 -5.60
C LEU A 136 -8.90 11.55 -6.72
N LYS A 137 -10.19 11.21 -6.58
CA LYS A 137 -11.23 11.66 -7.50
C LYS A 137 -11.36 13.19 -7.53
N GLN A 138 -11.20 13.85 -6.38
CA GLN A 138 -11.19 15.31 -6.33
C GLN A 138 -9.98 15.90 -7.07
N ALA A 139 -8.81 15.27 -7.03
CA ALA A 139 -7.65 15.69 -7.82
C ALA A 139 -7.96 15.63 -9.33
N ASP A 140 -8.61 14.55 -9.79
CA ASP A 140 -9.07 14.41 -11.17
C ASP A 140 -10.08 15.51 -11.54
N ALA A 141 -11.09 15.71 -10.71
CA ALA A 141 -12.12 16.72 -10.95
C ALA A 141 -11.56 18.13 -11.07
N ARG A 142 -10.57 18.48 -10.23
CA ARG A 142 -9.88 19.78 -10.31
C ARG A 142 -9.08 19.93 -11.60
N GLU A 143 -8.25 18.96 -11.95
CA GLU A 143 -7.40 19.03 -13.14
C GLU A 143 -8.25 19.08 -14.41
N LEU A 144 -9.27 18.24 -14.51
CA LEU A 144 -10.23 18.25 -15.62
C LEU A 144 -11.05 19.55 -15.67
N GLY A 145 -11.45 20.11 -14.52
CA GLY A 145 -12.11 21.41 -14.44
C GLY A 145 -11.24 22.54 -14.98
N MET A 146 -9.93 22.54 -14.68
CA MET A 146 -9.00 23.50 -15.30
C MET A 146 -8.93 23.33 -16.82
N MET A 147 -8.84 22.08 -17.31
CA MET A 147 -8.82 21.79 -18.75
C MET A 147 -10.10 22.26 -19.45
N PHE A 148 -11.30 22.08 -18.82
CA PHE A 148 -12.56 22.56 -19.38
C PHE A 148 -12.58 24.10 -19.47
N ARG A 149 -12.14 24.81 -18.44
CA ARG A 149 -12.03 26.30 -18.49
C ARG A 149 -11.05 26.77 -19.55
N ASP A 150 -9.90 26.09 -19.71
CA ASP A 150 -8.94 26.40 -20.77
C ASP A 150 -9.49 26.09 -22.17
N LEU A 151 -10.32 25.05 -22.29
CA LEU A 151 -11.04 24.72 -23.54
C LEU A 151 -12.03 25.82 -23.90
N ASP A 152 -12.81 26.30 -22.92
CA ASP A 152 -13.78 27.38 -23.14
C ASP A 152 -13.06 28.68 -23.56
N ALA A 153 -11.99 29.05 -22.86
CA ALA A 153 -11.18 30.21 -23.21
C ALA A 153 -10.56 30.12 -24.61
N ALA A 154 -10.12 28.92 -25.04
CA ALA A 154 -9.60 28.71 -26.39
C ALA A 154 -10.70 28.85 -27.45
N ARG A 155 -11.91 28.32 -27.19
CA ARG A 155 -13.09 28.45 -28.07
C ARG A 155 -13.54 29.92 -28.20
N GLU A 156 -13.62 30.64 -27.10
CA GLU A 156 -13.96 32.06 -27.07
C GLU A 156 -12.96 32.92 -27.85
N ALA A 157 -11.67 32.55 -27.79
CA ALA A 157 -10.60 33.22 -28.57
C ALA A 157 -10.60 32.82 -30.04
N GLY A 158 -11.39 31.84 -30.48
CA GLY A 158 -11.37 31.29 -31.84
C GLY A 158 -10.11 30.48 -32.16
N ASP A 159 -9.38 30.01 -31.16
CA ASP A 159 -8.17 29.19 -31.32
C ASP A 159 -8.55 27.69 -31.40
N GLU A 160 -8.99 27.29 -32.60
CA GLU A 160 -9.44 25.92 -32.86
C GLU A 160 -8.33 24.87 -32.66
N VAL A 161 -7.07 25.23 -32.93
CA VAL A 161 -5.92 24.31 -32.75
C VAL A 161 -5.72 24.02 -31.29
N LYS A 162 -5.71 25.05 -30.46
CA LYS A 162 -5.57 24.90 -29.01
C LYS A 162 -6.78 24.18 -28.40
N ALA A 163 -7.99 24.51 -28.84
CA ALA A 163 -9.21 23.85 -28.39
C ALA A 163 -9.17 22.33 -28.67
N GLN A 164 -8.74 21.95 -29.89
CA GLN A 164 -8.63 20.55 -30.27
C GLN A 164 -7.53 19.81 -29.45
N ASP A 165 -6.40 20.46 -29.16
CA ASP A 165 -5.33 19.89 -28.35
C ASP A 165 -5.81 19.63 -26.91
N ILE A 166 -6.49 20.60 -26.28
CA ILE A 166 -7.05 20.45 -24.93
C ILE A 166 -8.10 19.33 -24.91
N GLN A 167 -8.98 19.28 -25.93
CA GLN A 167 -9.96 18.20 -26.01
C GLN A 167 -9.29 16.82 -26.10
N ASN A 168 -8.21 16.68 -26.86
CA ASN A 168 -7.44 15.44 -26.93
C ASN A 168 -6.81 15.08 -25.57
N GLN A 169 -6.35 16.07 -24.80
CA GLN A 169 -5.85 15.85 -23.42
C GLN A 169 -6.96 15.36 -22.50
N ILE A 170 -8.17 15.92 -22.57
CA ILE A 170 -9.33 15.46 -21.80
C ILE A 170 -9.71 14.02 -22.18
N ASP A 171 -9.74 13.70 -23.47
CA ASP A 171 -10.10 12.37 -23.97
C ASP A 171 -9.12 11.28 -23.56
N ASN A 172 -7.84 11.63 -23.42
CA ASN A 172 -6.73 10.75 -23.03
C ASN A 172 -6.24 10.99 -21.58
N TYR A 173 -7.08 11.60 -20.75
CA TYR A 173 -6.72 11.98 -19.39
C TYR A 173 -6.24 10.79 -18.54
N GLU A 174 -5.05 10.89 -17.97
CA GLU A 174 -4.51 9.95 -16.99
C GLU A 174 -4.97 10.33 -15.58
N THR A 175 -5.71 9.44 -14.95
CA THR A 175 -6.29 9.64 -13.61
C THR A 175 -5.25 9.59 -12.50
N HIS A 176 -5.55 10.26 -11.35
CA HIS A 176 -4.83 10.09 -10.09
C HIS A 176 -5.27 8.83 -9.32
N VAL A 177 -6.36 8.18 -9.76
CA VAL A 177 -6.85 6.93 -9.16
C VAL A 177 -5.93 5.79 -9.56
N VAL A 178 -5.23 5.22 -8.58
CA VAL A 178 -4.21 4.18 -8.73
C VAL A 178 -4.53 2.99 -7.83
N PRO A 179 -3.90 1.81 -8.04
CA PRO A 179 -4.06 0.66 -7.17
C PRO A 179 -3.75 0.98 -5.70
N ILE A 180 -4.57 0.44 -4.78
CA ILE A 180 -4.28 0.38 -3.35
C ILE A 180 -4.06 -1.08 -2.96
N ILE A 181 -2.93 -1.36 -2.30
CA ILE A 181 -2.74 -2.60 -1.53
C ILE A 181 -3.20 -2.27 -0.11
N ALA A 182 -4.27 -2.92 0.33
CA ALA A 182 -4.90 -2.66 1.62
C ALA A 182 -4.62 -3.79 2.61
N ASP A 183 -4.15 -3.42 3.79
CA ASP A 183 -3.85 -4.32 4.89
C ASP A 183 -5.16 -4.77 5.57
N ILE A 184 -5.40 -6.08 5.59
CA ILE A 184 -6.53 -6.70 6.31
C ILE A 184 -6.05 -7.38 7.60
N ASP A 185 -4.81 -7.07 8.05
CA ASP A 185 -4.15 -7.73 9.18
C ASP A 185 -4.24 -9.27 9.04
N ALA A 186 -4.56 -9.95 10.13
CA ALA A 186 -4.82 -11.40 10.15
C ALA A 186 -6.30 -11.77 9.86
N GLY A 187 -7.10 -10.84 9.30
CA GLY A 187 -8.49 -11.07 8.89
C GLY A 187 -9.54 -10.81 9.97
N PHE A 188 -9.16 -10.28 11.14
CA PHE A 188 -10.07 -9.91 12.25
C PHE A 188 -11.04 -11.03 12.69
N GLY A 189 -10.57 -12.26 12.70
CA GLY A 189 -11.32 -13.43 13.13
C GLY A 189 -11.05 -14.67 12.27
N ASN A 190 -12.06 -15.51 12.10
CA ASN A 190 -12.01 -16.69 11.25
C ASN A 190 -12.22 -16.36 9.76
N ALA A 191 -12.24 -17.37 8.90
CA ALA A 191 -12.40 -17.19 7.46
C ALA A 191 -13.71 -16.48 7.08
N GLU A 192 -14.81 -16.69 7.79
CA GLU A 192 -16.08 -16.00 7.56
C GLU A 192 -15.98 -14.51 7.88
N ALA A 193 -15.38 -14.14 9.01
CA ALA A 193 -15.14 -12.74 9.37
C ALA A 193 -14.23 -12.05 8.32
N THR A 194 -13.19 -12.76 7.87
CA THR A 194 -12.28 -12.28 6.81
C THR A 194 -13.03 -12.04 5.50
N TYR A 195 -13.90 -12.96 5.09
CA TYR A 195 -14.74 -12.83 3.89
C TYR A 195 -15.62 -11.58 3.92
N LEU A 196 -16.33 -11.36 5.05
CA LEU A 196 -17.20 -10.19 5.20
C LEU A 196 -16.42 -8.87 5.17
N LEU A 197 -15.25 -8.83 5.79
CA LEU A 197 -14.38 -7.66 5.77
C LEU A 197 -13.80 -7.42 4.38
N ALA A 198 -13.32 -8.47 3.71
CA ALA A 198 -12.81 -8.38 2.34
C ALA A 198 -13.84 -7.76 1.38
N LYS A 199 -15.12 -8.18 1.48
CA LYS A 199 -16.21 -7.58 0.68
C LYS A 199 -16.33 -6.08 0.93
N LYS A 200 -16.29 -5.65 2.20
CA LYS A 200 -16.36 -4.22 2.54
C LYS A 200 -15.18 -3.42 1.99
N MET A 201 -13.98 -3.98 2.01
CA MET A 201 -12.81 -3.33 1.44
C MET A 201 -12.88 -3.22 -0.09
N ILE A 202 -13.40 -4.25 -0.76
CA ILE A 202 -13.62 -4.25 -2.21
C ILE A 202 -14.72 -3.25 -2.59
N GLU A 203 -15.83 -3.18 -1.85
CA GLU A 203 -16.88 -2.16 -2.02
C GLU A 203 -16.32 -0.73 -1.90
N ALA A 204 -15.38 -0.51 -0.98
CA ALA A 204 -14.69 0.78 -0.80
C ALA A 204 -13.70 1.10 -1.92
N GLY A 205 -13.30 0.13 -2.74
CA GLY A 205 -12.45 0.32 -3.91
C GLY A 205 -11.13 -0.46 -3.92
N ALA A 206 -10.83 -1.29 -2.91
CA ALA A 206 -9.59 -2.04 -2.86
C ALA A 206 -9.50 -3.06 -4.01
N CYS A 207 -8.40 -3.00 -4.77
CA CYS A 207 -8.08 -3.98 -5.80
C CYS A 207 -7.13 -5.07 -5.32
N ALA A 208 -6.44 -4.84 -4.20
CA ALA A 208 -5.51 -5.79 -3.61
C ALA A 208 -5.67 -5.82 -2.09
N LEU A 209 -5.68 -7.03 -1.52
CA LEU A 209 -5.76 -7.28 -0.08
C LEU A 209 -4.50 -7.99 0.38
N GLN A 210 -3.85 -7.47 1.42
CA GLN A 210 -2.71 -8.12 2.06
C GLN A 210 -3.17 -8.75 3.37
N ILE A 211 -2.96 -10.05 3.52
CA ILE A 211 -3.34 -10.83 4.69
C ILE A 211 -2.14 -11.60 5.25
N GLU A 212 -2.04 -11.70 6.57
CA GLU A 212 -0.92 -12.35 7.26
C GLU A 212 -1.35 -13.58 8.07
N ASN A 213 -0.38 -14.48 8.33
CA ASN A 213 -0.61 -15.75 9.02
C ASN A 213 -0.55 -15.67 10.55
N GLN A 214 -0.62 -14.48 11.14
CA GLN A 214 -0.69 -14.32 12.59
C GLN A 214 -2.09 -14.64 13.13
N VAL A 215 -2.17 -14.91 14.42
CA VAL A 215 -3.44 -15.03 15.17
C VAL A 215 -4.04 -13.64 15.35
N SER A 216 -5.31 -13.43 14.96
CA SER A 216 -5.95 -12.11 14.95
C SER A 216 -6.00 -11.43 16.33
N ASP A 217 -6.28 -12.19 17.37
CA ASP A 217 -6.39 -11.70 18.77
C ASP A 217 -5.06 -11.68 19.53
N GLU A 218 -3.96 -12.10 18.91
CA GLU A 218 -2.61 -12.12 19.47
C GLU A 218 -1.58 -11.51 18.48
N LYS A 219 -2.06 -10.76 17.50
CA LYS A 219 -1.25 -10.13 16.45
C LYS A 219 -0.25 -9.14 17.04
N GLN A 220 0.97 -9.17 16.52
CA GLN A 220 2.04 -8.23 16.83
C GLN A 220 2.53 -7.55 15.55
N CYS A 221 3.11 -6.34 15.68
CA CYS A 221 3.84 -5.74 14.57
C CYS A 221 4.94 -6.68 14.07
N GLY A 222 5.15 -6.74 12.76
CA GLY A 222 6.08 -7.68 12.13
C GLY A 222 7.51 -7.67 12.68
N HIS A 223 7.93 -6.54 13.28
CA HIS A 223 9.26 -6.34 13.87
C HIS A 223 9.29 -6.51 15.39
N GLN A 224 8.23 -7.01 16.00
CA GLN A 224 8.16 -7.32 17.43
C GLN A 224 8.35 -8.82 17.70
N ASP A 225 8.85 -9.13 18.90
CA ASP A 225 8.92 -10.49 19.39
C ASP A 225 7.55 -11.03 19.80
N GLY A 226 7.46 -12.36 19.99
CA GLY A 226 6.27 -13.01 20.51
C GLY A 226 5.13 -13.20 19.50
N LYS A 227 5.43 -13.11 18.20
CA LYS A 227 4.47 -13.41 17.14
C LYS A 227 3.99 -14.87 17.21
N VAL A 228 2.66 -15.04 17.06
CA VAL A 228 1.98 -16.33 17.10
C VAL A 228 1.29 -16.56 15.76
N THR A 229 1.63 -17.66 15.08
CA THR A 229 0.99 -18.02 13.81
C THR A 229 -0.24 -18.90 14.03
N VAL A 230 -1.20 -18.81 13.10
CA VAL A 230 -2.30 -19.78 12.99
C VAL A 230 -1.80 -21.07 12.35
N PRO A 231 -2.49 -22.22 12.54
CA PRO A 231 -2.27 -23.38 11.69
C PRO A 231 -2.46 -22.98 10.22
N HIS A 232 -1.65 -23.56 9.33
CA HIS A 232 -1.66 -23.13 7.94
C HIS A 232 -3.04 -23.35 7.27
N GLU A 233 -3.80 -24.40 7.62
CA GLU A 233 -5.15 -24.61 7.07
C GLU A 233 -6.10 -23.45 7.39
N ASP A 234 -5.98 -22.80 8.56
CA ASP A 234 -6.77 -21.61 8.90
C ASP A 234 -6.36 -20.42 8.05
N PHE A 235 -5.06 -20.24 7.82
CA PHE A 235 -4.56 -19.18 6.95
C PHE A 235 -5.01 -19.37 5.49
N LEU A 236 -4.90 -20.61 4.97
CA LEU A 236 -5.33 -20.93 3.61
C LEU A 236 -6.84 -20.76 3.40
N GLN A 237 -7.67 -21.03 4.41
CA GLN A 237 -9.11 -20.75 4.37
C GLN A 237 -9.37 -19.24 4.24
N LYS A 238 -8.63 -18.39 4.95
CA LYS A 238 -8.77 -16.94 4.87
C LYS A 238 -8.33 -16.39 3.49
N ILE A 239 -7.26 -16.94 2.89
CA ILE A 239 -6.85 -16.59 1.52
C ILE A 239 -7.99 -16.93 0.53
N ARG A 240 -8.55 -18.15 0.62
CA ARG A 240 -9.70 -18.55 -0.22
C ARG A 240 -10.92 -17.65 0.02
N ALA A 241 -11.19 -17.25 1.27
CA ALA A 241 -12.28 -16.34 1.60
C ALA A 241 -12.13 -14.98 0.90
N CYS A 242 -10.92 -14.39 0.89
CA CYS A 242 -10.63 -13.18 0.12
C CYS A 242 -10.82 -13.40 -1.38
N ARG A 243 -10.39 -14.54 -1.93
CA ARG A 243 -10.58 -14.86 -3.36
C ARG A 243 -12.06 -14.97 -3.74
N HIS A 244 -12.85 -15.67 -2.92
CA HIS A 244 -14.29 -15.76 -3.13
C HIS A 244 -14.97 -14.39 -3.09
N ALA A 245 -14.56 -13.50 -2.16
CA ALA A 245 -15.09 -12.14 -2.10
C ALA A 245 -14.82 -11.36 -3.40
N PHE A 246 -13.61 -11.40 -3.95
CA PHE A 246 -13.29 -10.77 -5.23
C PHE A 246 -14.15 -11.32 -6.38
N LEU A 247 -14.27 -12.64 -6.50
CA LEU A 247 -15.04 -13.28 -7.58
C LEU A 247 -16.54 -12.97 -7.47
N GLU A 248 -17.13 -13.08 -6.28
CA GLU A 248 -18.55 -12.75 -6.05
C GLU A 248 -18.86 -11.30 -6.42
N MET A 249 -17.93 -10.38 -6.13
CA MET A 249 -18.12 -8.96 -6.43
C MET A 249 -17.78 -8.59 -7.89
N GLY A 250 -17.42 -9.57 -8.72
CA GLY A 250 -17.08 -9.38 -10.13
C GLY A 250 -15.79 -8.58 -10.34
N VAL A 251 -14.83 -8.69 -9.41
CA VAL A 251 -13.47 -8.14 -9.51
C VAL A 251 -12.51 -9.31 -9.78
N GLU A 252 -12.63 -9.90 -10.96
CA GLU A 252 -11.90 -11.11 -11.33
C GLU A 252 -10.38 -10.94 -11.28
N ASP A 253 -9.90 -9.73 -11.60
CA ASP A 253 -8.49 -9.35 -11.58
C ASP A 253 -7.95 -8.98 -10.18
N GLY A 254 -8.79 -9.07 -9.13
CA GLY A 254 -8.41 -8.75 -7.77
C GLY A 254 -7.16 -9.51 -7.30
N VAL A 255 -6.29 -8.88 -6.53
CA VAL A 255 -5.00 -9.41 -6.11
C VAL A 255 -4.99 -9.72 -4.62
N ILE A 256 -4.39 -10.86 -4.24
CA ILE A 256 -4.18 -11.24 -2.86
C ILE A 256 -2.68 -11.34 -2.60
N VAL A 257 -2.21 -10.59 -1.61
CA VAL A 257 -0.84 -10.64 -1.10
C VAL A 257 -0.85 -11.46 0.19
N ALA A 258 -0.26 -12.64 0.15
CA ALA A 258 -0.11 -13.49 1.34
C ALA A 258 1.19 -13.17 2.06
N ARG A 259 1.08 -12.63 3.28
CA ARG A 259 2.22 -12.34 4.14
C ARG A 259 2.47 -13.50 5.08
N THR A 260 3.73 -13.91 5.21
CA THR A 260 4.19 -14.83 6.24
C THR A 260 5.10 -14.12 7.24
N ASP A 261 4.81 -14.29 8.51
CA ASP A 261 5.61 -13.86 9.65
C ASP A 261 6.46 -15.01 10.24
N SER A 262 6.45 -16.17 9.59
CA SER A 262 7.08 -17.40 10.10
C SER A 262 8.59 -17.29 10.30
N LEU A 263 9.27 -16.36 9.61
CA LEU A 263 10.71 -16.15 9.79
C LEU A 263 11.05 -15.78 11.24
N GLY A 264 10.31 -14.83 11.82
CA GLY A 264 10.50 -14.34 13.19
C GLY A 264 9.49 -14.93 14.22
N ALA A 265 8.46 -15.68 13.80
CA ALA A 265 7.48 -16.24 14.71
C ALA A 265 7.95 -17.59 15.27
N GLY A 266 8.15 -17.65 16.58
CA GLY A 266 8.56 -18.89 17.27
C GLY A 266 7.40 -19.74 17.82
N LEU A 267 6.15 -19.25 17.70
CA LEU A 267 4.98 -19.84 18.37
C LEU A 267 3.83 -20.09 17.42
N THR A 268 2.99 -21.10 17.73
CA THR A 268 1.70 -21.33 17.07
C THR A 268 0.60 -21.62 18.07
N LYS A 269 -0.64 -21.25 17.74
CA LYS A 269 -1.80 -21.39 18.63
C LYS A 269 -2.22 -22.85 18.80
N GLN A 270 -2.08 -23.64 17.75
CA GLN A 270 -2.46 -25.05 17.75
C GLN A 270 -1.68 -25.86 16.73
N ILE A 271 -1.77 -27.17 16.81
CA ILE A 271 -1.19 -28.13 15.89
C ILE A 271 -2.06 -28.16 14.64
N ALA A 272 -1.44 -28.27 13.47
CA ALA A 272 -2.15 -28.47 12.22
C ALA A 272 -2.83 -29.85 12.18
N PHE A 273 -4.03 -29.91 11.61
CA PHE A 273 -4.73 -31.17 11.43
C PHE A 273 -4.06 -32.00 10.32
N SER A 274 -3.71 -33.24 10.65
CA SER A 274 -3.15 -34.21 9.71
C SER A 274 -3.98 -35.48 9.71
N LYS A 275 -4.29 -36.01 8.53
CA LYS A 275 -5.01 -37.28 8.33
C LYS A 275 -4.07 -38.44 8.12
N GLU A 276 -2.95 -38.19 7.47
CA GLU A 276 -2.00 -39.22 7.07
C GLU A 276 -0.57 -38.67 7.03
N PRO A 277 0.44 -39.52 7.20
CA PRO A 277 1.84 -39.11 7.09
C PRO A 277 2.15 -38.43 5.75
N GLY A 278 2.84 -37.30 5.80
CA GLY A 278 3.25 -36.55 4.62
C GLY A 278 2.17 -35.66 4.01
N ASP A 279 0.97 -35.61 4.56
CA ASP A 279 0.00 -34.58 4.18
C ASP A 279 0.47 -33.17 4.61
N LEU A 280 -0.25 -32.14 4.20
CA LEU A 280 0.15 -30.76 4.47
C LEU A 280 0.20 -30.45 5.98
N GLY A 281 -0.73 -30.99 6.76
CA GLY A 281 -0.72 -30.86 8.23
C GLY A 281 0.50 -31.50 8.85
N ASP A 282 0.89 -32.69 8.40
CA ASP A 282 2.09 -33.38 8.86
C ASP A 282 3.38 -32.62 8.50
N GLN A 283 3.47 -32.10 7.27
CA GLN A 283 4.59 -31.25 6.84
C GLN A 283 4.74 -30.01 7.74
N TYR A 284 3.64 -29.37 8.12
CA TYR A 284 3.65 -28.21 9.01
C TYR A 284 4.04 -28.58 10.45
N ASN A 285 3.46 -29.66 10.97
CA ASN A 285 3.75 -30.17 12.30
C ASN A 285 5.21 -30.63 12.46
N ALA A 286 5.87 -31.00 11.35
CA ALA A 286 7.27 -31.40 11.36
C ALA A 286 8.22 -30.30 11.92
N PHE A 287 7.80 -29.04 11.94
CA PHE A 287 8.58 -27.93 12.50
C PHE A 287 8.39 -27.73 14.01
N LEU A 288 7.42 -28.39 14.64
CA LEU A 288 7.17 -28.23 16.08
C LEU A 288 8.33 -28.77 16.92
N ASP A 289 8.59 -28.11 18.05
CA ASP A 289 9.49 -28.63 19.07
C ASP A 289 8.74 -29.70 19.89
N CYS A 290 9.28 -30.91 19.90
CA CYS A 290 8.61 -32.09 20.45
C CYS A 290 9.59 -32.95 21.22
N ASP A 291 9.09 -33.65 22.23
CA ASP A 291 9.78 -34.72 22.94
C ASP A 291 9.33 -36.09 22.41
N GLU A 292 10.25 -37.04 22.29
CA GLU A 292 9.92 -38.42 21.93
C GLU A 292 9.17 -39.08 23.11
N VAL A 293 8.10 -39.79 22.83
CA VAL A 293 7.24 -40.42 23.86
C VAL A 293 7.33 -41.91 23.76
N ASP A 294 7.55 -42.54 24.88
CA ASP A 294 7.40 -44.00 24.98
C ASP A 294 5.91 -44.37 24.89
N PRO A 295 5.51 -45.17 23.89
CA PRO A 295 4.12 -45.59 23.74
C PRO A 295 3.52 -46.28 24.99
N ALA A 296 4.35 -46.84 25.89
CA ALA A 296 3.91 -47.46 27.12
C ALA A 296 3.49 -46.46 28.21
N ASN A 297 3.86 -45.17 28.06
CA ASN A 297 3.65 -44.12 29.07
C ASN A 297 2.67 -43.04 28.61
N ILE A 298 1.79 -43.30 27.64
CA ILE A 298 0.80 -42.36 27.11
C ILE A 298 -0.24 -42.03 28.19
N THR A 299 -0.45 -40.72 28.44
CA THR A 299 -1.53 -40.23 29.30
C THR A 299 -2.76 -39.85 28.48
N ASN A 300 -3.95 -40.12 29.06
CA ASN A 300 -5.22 -39.76 28.39
C ASN A 300 -5.33 -38.26 28.11
N GLY A 301 -5.71 -37.91 26.90
CA GLY A 301 -5.85 -36.50 26.45
C GLY A 301 -4.54 -35.85 25.94
N GLN A 302 -3.43 -36.58 25.93
CA GLN A 302 -2.18 -36.10 25.39
C GLN A 302 -2.26 -36.07 23.84
N VAL A 303 -1.74 -35.01 23.24
CA VAL A 303 -1.69 -34.85 21.78
C VAL A 303 -0.34 -35.32 21.26
N PHE A 304 -0.35 -36.03 20.14
CA PHE A 304 0.83 -36.59 19.50
C PHE A 304 0.88 -36.26 18.01
N ILE A 305 2.09 -36.21 17.48
CA ILE A 305 2.35 -36.23 16.05
C ILE A 305 3.30 -37.39 15.73
N SER A 306 3.28 -37.88 14.50
CA SER A 306 4.25 -38.86 14.02
C SER A 306 5.41 -38.11 13.34
N ARG A 307 6.65 -38.48 13.67
CA ARG A 307 7.85 -37.97 13.00
C ARG A 307 8.87 -39.09 12.85
N ASP A 308 9.24 -39.39 11.61
CA ASP A 308 10.22 -40.46 11.31
C ASP A 308 9.85 -41.82 11.93
N GLY A 309 8.54 -42.14 11.95
CA GLY A 309 8.00 -43.36 12.53
C GLY A 309 7.99 -43.40 14.05
N LYS A 310 8.34 -42.30 14.73
CA LYS A 310 8.31 -42.14 16.18
C LYS A 310 7.11 -41.33 16.63
N LEU A 311 6.62 -41.64 17.83
CA LEU A 311 5.57 -40.87 18.48
C LEU A 311 6.18 -39.68 19.22
N MET A 312 5.76 -38.45 18.87
CA MET A 312 6.30 -37.21 19.39
C MET A 312 5.20 -36.40 20.09
N ALA A 313 5.50 -35.84 21.26
CA ALA A 313 4.61 -34.92 21.97
C ALA A 313 5.07 -33.47 21.77
N PRO A 314 4.27 -32.62 21.09
CA PRO A 314 4.61 -31.19 20.94
C PRO A 314 4.70 -30.52 22.30
N LYS A 315 5.75 -29.72 22.49
CA LYS A 315 5.95 -28.93 23.71
C LYS A 315 4.93 -27.81 23.76
N ARG A 316 4.18 -27.78 24.86
CA ARG A 316 3.15 -26.78 25.13
C ARG A 316 3.60 -25.87 26.25
N LEU A 317 3.58 -24.56 26.00
CA LEU A 317 3.89 -23.54 26.99
C LEU A 317 2.75 -23.38 28.02
N PRO A 318 3.02 -22.78 29.19
CA PRO A 318 1.96 -22.42 30.14
C PRO A 318 0.87 -21.50 29.56
N SER A 319 1.19 -20.73 28.53
CA SER A 319 0.27 -19.90 27.73
C SER A 319 -0.66 -20.69 26.81
N ASN A 320 -0.57 -22.01 26.81
CA ASN A 320 -1.27 -22.92 25.89
C ASN A 320 -0.84 -22.84 24.41
N LEU A 321 0.26 -22.16 24.11
CA LEU A 321 0.86 -22.10 22.76
C LEU A 321 1.86 -23.25 22.58
N TYR A 322 2.06 -23.65 21.31
CA TYR A 322 3.10 -24.60 20.91
C TYR A 322 4.30 -23.86 20.38
N GLN A 323 5.48 -24.46 20.51
CA GLN A 323 6.75 -23.87 20.12
C GLN A 323 7.27 -24.55 18.86
N PHE A 324 7.81 -23.76 17.95
CA PHE A 324 8.57 -24.26 16.79
C PHE A 324 10.03 -24.47 17.18
N ARG A 325 10.69 -25.41 16.48
CA ARG A 325 12.13 -25.61 16.63
C ARG A 325 12.89 -24.37 16.13
N SER A 326 13.92 -23.99 16.87
CA SER A 326 14.82 -22.91 16.46
C SER A 326 15.47 -23.20 15.10
N GLY A 327 15.67 -22.18 14.29
CA GLY A 327 16.30 -22.29 12.98
C GLY A 327 15.40 -22.81 11.85
N THR A 328 14.07 -23.01 12.09
CA THR A 328 13.13 -23.48 11.06
C THR A 328 12.35 -22.37 10.38
N GLY A 329 12.64 -21.11 10.66
CA GLY A 329 11.87 -19.95 10.15
C GLY A 329 11.84 -19.87 8.63
N GLU A 330 12.98 -20.00 7.97
CA GLU A 330 13.06 -19.95 6.49
C GLU A 330 12.30 -21.11 5.84
N ASP A 331 12.43 -22.34 6.36
CA ASP A 331 11.71 -23.49 5.81
C ASP A 331 10.20 -23.35 5.95
N ARG A 332 9.74 -22.81 7.07
CA ARG A 332 8.31 -22.49 7.28
C ARG A 332 7.83 -21.39 6.34
N CYS A 333 8.61 -20.32 6.14
CA CYS A 333 8.29 -19.29 5.15
C CYS A 333 8.15 -19.87 3.74
N VAL A 334 9.04 -20.75 3.33
CA VAL A 334 8.98 -21.39 2.00
C VAL A 334 7.71 -22.22 1.86
N LEU A 335 7.36 -23.02 2.89
CA LEU A 335 6.13 -23.81 2.89
C LEU A 335 4.89 -22.91 2.84
N ASP A 336 4.83 -21.86 3.67
CA ASP A 336 3.73 -20.90 3.66
C ASP A 336 3.56 -20.22 2.30
N CYS A 337 4.66 -19.81 1.66
CA CYS A 337 4.66 -19.18 0.34
C CYS A 337 4.08 -20.10 -0.73
N ILE A 338 4.60 -21.34 -0.83
CA ILE A 338 4.14 -22.33 -1.81
C ILE A 338 2.65 -22.60 -1.63
N THR A 339 2.22 -22.90 -0.41
CA THR A 339 0.84 -23.27 -0.12
C THR A 339 -0.12 -22.10 -0.29
N SER A 340 0.31 -20.87 0.00
CA SER A 340 -0.50 -19.66 -0.23
C SER A 340 -0.78 -19.44 -1.71
N LEU A 341 0.23 -19.53 -2.57
CA LEU A 341 0.06 -19.42 -4.03
C LEU A 341 -0.82 -20.54 -4.59
N GLN A 342 -0.74 -21.75 -4.05
CA GLN A 342 -1.59 -22.88 -4.45
C GLN A 342 -3.04 -22.74 -3.98
N ASN A 343 -3.34 -21.79 -3.08
CA ASN A 343 -4.66 -21.59 -2.48
C ASN A 343 -5.30 -20.24 -2.80
N GLY A 344 -4.82 -19.54 -3.83
CA GLY A 344 -5.49 -18.36 -4.37
C GLY A 344 -4.81 -17.03 -4.08
N ALA A 345 -3.62 -17.01 -3.45
CA ALA A 345 -2.77 -15.82 -3.42
C ALA A 345 -2.11 -15.61 -4.80
N ASP A 346 -1.77 -14.36 -5.10
CA ASP A 346 -1.09 -13.95 -6.34
C ASP A 346 0.34 -13.50 -6.06
N LEU A 347 0.54 -12.85 -4.93
CA LEU A 347 1.81 -12.27 -4.49
C LEU A 347 2.11 -12.74 -3.07
N LEU A 348 3.37 -12.72 -2.74
CA LEU A 348 3.89 -13.10 -1.43
C LEU A 348 4.49 -11.90 -0.71
N TRP A 349 4.49 -11.93 0.62
CA TRP A 349 5.27 -11.02 1.43
C TRP A 349 5.92 -11.83 2.56
N ILE A 350 7.24 -11.90 2.55
CA ILE A 350 8.03 -12.48 3.64
C ILE A 350 8.46 -11.33 4.56
N GLU A 351 7.95 -11.32 5.79
CA GLU A 351 8.37 -10.32 6.78
C GLU A 351 9.77 -10.67 7.28
N THR A 352 10.72 -9.75 7.05
CA THR A 352 12.13 -9.94 7.41
C THR A 352 12.54 -9.02 8.55
N GLU A 353 13.61 -9.37 9.25
CA GLU A 353 14.18 -8.55 10.33
C GLU A 353 15.17 -7.49 9.81
N LYS A 354 15.72 -7.72 8.61
CA LYS A 354 16.76 -6.88 8.00
C LYS A 354 16.57 -6.80 6.48
N PRO A 355 16.98 -5.70 5.84
CA PRO A 355 16.94 -5.55 4.39
C PRO A 355 18.14 -6.27 3.74
N HIS A 356 18.04 -7.59 3.56
CA HIS A 356 19.12 -8.40 3.01
C HIS A 356 18.66 -9.15 1.76
N VAL A 357 19.00 -8.65 0.57
CA VAL A 357 18.52 -9.16 -0.72
C VAL A 357 18.80 -10.64 -0.92
N GLU A 358 20.00 -11.12 -0.60
CA GLU A 358 20.38 -12.52 -0.83
C GLU A 358 19.64 -13.50 0.10
N GLN A 359 19.31 -13.10 1.34
CA GLN A 359 18.47 -13.93 2.22
C GLN A 359 17.06 -14.08 1.64
N ILE A 360 16.47 -12.97 1.19
CA ILE A 360 15.15 -12.98 0.54
C ILE A 360 15.18 -13.86 -0.71
N ALA A 361 16.19 -13.64 -1.55
CA ALA A 361 16.37 -14.38 -2.79
C ALA A 361 16.55 -15.88 -2.55
N GLY A 362 17.30 -16.29 -1.54
CA GLY A 362 17.48 -17.70 -1.19
C GLY A 362 16.18 -18.42 -0.85
N MET A 363 15.27 -17.76 -0.13
CA MET A 363 13.93 -18.30 0.13
C MET A 363 13.08 -18.34 -1.14
N VAL A 364 13.10 -17.27 -1.94
CA VAL A 364 12.32 -17.20 -3.19
C VAL A 364 12.78 -18.18 -4.24
N ASP A 365 14.08 -18.41 -4.36
CA ASP A 365 14.62 -19.43 -5.27
C ASP A 365 14.03 -20.82 -4.95
N ARG A 366 13.94 -21.18 -3.68
CA ARG A 366 13.28 -22.42 -3.22
C ARG A 366 11.78 -22.47 -3.52
N VAL A 367 11.08 -21.36 -3.38
CA VAL A 367 9.65 -21.26 -3.78
C VAL A 367 9.51 -21.45 -5.28
N ARG A 368 10.41 -20.88 -6.08
CA ARG A 368 10.40 -20.96 -7.55
C ARG A 368 10.74 -22.33 -8.11
N GLU A 369 11.37 -23.20 -7.34
CA GLU A 369 11.49 -24.63 -7.71
C GLU A 369 10.12 -25.29 -7.89
N VAL A 370 9.08 -24.81 -7.18
CA VAL A 370 7.71 -25.34 -7.23
C VAL A 370 6.78 -24.40 -8.03
N ILE A 371 6.90 -23.10 -7.84
CA ILE A 371 6.07 -22.06 -8.47
C ILE A 371 6.99 -21.08 -9.21
N PRO A 372 7.37 -21.32 -10.47
CA PRO A 372 8.43 -20.58 -11.17
C PRO A 372 8.22 -19.06 -11.26
N ASN A 373 6.97 -18.60 -11.31
CA ASN A 373 6.62 -17.17 -11.46
C ASN A 373 6.29 -16.49 -10.13
N ALA A 374 6.70 -17.05 -9.00
CA ALA A 374 6.47 -16.44 -7.69
C ALA A 374 7.10 -15.03 -7.61
N LYS A 375 6.29 -14.05 -7.15
CA LYS A 375 6.65 -12.63 -7.01
C LYS A 375 6.35 -12.14 -5.61
N LEU A 376 7.11 -11.15 -5.17
CA LEU A 376 6.98 -10.57 -3.84
C LEU A 376 6.48 -9.13 -3.86
N VAL A 377 5.78 -8.80 -2.80
CA VAL A 377 5.69 -7.45 -2.22
C VAL A 377 6.71 -7.37 -1.09
N TYR A 378 7.45 -6.29 -0.97
CA TYR A 378 8.45 -6.14 0.08
C TYR A 378 8.29 -4.81 0.84
N ASN A 379 8.32 -4.93 2.17
CA ASN A 379 8.29 -3.78 3.07
C ASN A 379 9.72 -3.23 3.26
N ASN A 380 10.01 -2.09 2.65
CA ASN A 380 11.19 -1.29 2.96
C ASN A 380 10.93 -0.57 4.30
N SER A 381 10.88 -1.33 5.38
CA SER A 381 10.40 -0.88 6.67
C SER A 381 11.19 0.30 7.24
N PRO A 382 10.51 1.33 7.76
CA PRO A 382 11.17 2.37 8.55
C PRO A 382 11.64 1.88 9.93
N SER A 383 11.27 0.67 10.35
CA SER A 383 11.82 0.02 11.56
C SER A 383 13.25 -0.47 11.35
N PHE A 384 13.69 -0.63 10.12
CA PHE A 384 15.09 -0.94 9.83
C PHE A 384 15.96 0.31 10.03
N ASN A 385 17.07 0.16 10.72
CA ASN A 385 18.13 1.16 10.64
C ASN A 385 18.91 0.95 9.33
N TRP A 386 18.44 1.57 8.25
CA TRP A 386 18.98 1.41 6.90
C TRP A 386 20.48 1.71 6.85
N THR A 387 20.91 2.84 7.43
CA THR A 387 22.32 3.23 7.47
C THR A 387 23.17 2.17 8.15
N LEU A 388 22.77 1.73 9.36
CA LEU A 388 23.54 0.73 10.10
C LEU A 388 23.61 -0.61 9.36
N ASN A 389 22.47 -1.10 8.88
CA ASN A 389 22.40 -2.39 8.18
C ASN A 389 23.31 -2.42 6.94
N PHE A 390 23.29 -1.37 6.12
CA PHE A 390 24.08 -1.35 4.90
C PHE A 390 25.57 -1.08 5.17
N ARG A 391 25.90 -0.22 6.14
CA ARG A 391 27.30 -0.05 6.57
C ARG A 391 27.87 -1.35 7.14
N GLN A 392 27.10 -2.13 7.89
CA GLN A 392 27.52 -3.45 8.36
C GLN A 392 27.73 -4.43 7.20
N GLN A 393 26.80 -4.51 6.26
CA GLN A 393 26.92 -5.38 5.08
C GLN A 393 28.16 -5.04 4.25
N VAL A 394 28.47 -3.75 4.05
CA VAL A 394 29.69 -3.32 3.34
C VAL A 394 30.94 -3.65 4.15
N PHE A 395 30.93 -3.38 5.45
CA PHE A 395 32.05 -3.71 6.34
C PHE A 395 32.35 -5.20 6.31
N ASP A 396 31.36 -6.05 6.52
CA ASP A 396 31.50 -7.51 6.55
C ASP A 396 32.00 -8.03 5.18
N ALA A 397 31.47 -7.51 4.06
CA ALA A 397 31.92 -7.87 2.70
C ALA A 397 33.37 -7.44 2.42
N TRP A 398 33.78 -6.28 2.92
CA TRP A 398 35.18 -5.83 2.80
C TRP A 398 36.13 -6.70 3.62
N GLU A 399 35.76 -7.05 4.86
CA GLU A 399 36.53 -7.94 5.72
C GLU A 399 36.71 -9.33 5.08
N GLU A 400 35.62 -9.91 4.56
CA GLU A 400 35.64 -11.19 3.84
C GLU A 400 36.50 -11.15 2.57
N ALA A 401 36.52 -10.02 1.86
CA ALA A 401 37.37 -9.80 0.70
C ALA A 401 38.84 -9.46 1.05
N GLY A 402 39.18 -9.38 2.34
CA GLY A 402 40.52 -9.04 2.81
C GLY A 402 40.91 -7.57 2.62
N LYS A 403 39.93 -6.67 2.45
CA LYS A 403 40.15 -5.22 2.42
C LYS A 403 40.46 -4.73 3.83
N ASP A 404 41.36 -3.76 3.97
CA ASP A 404 41.68 -3.17 5.27
C ASP A 404 40.49 -2.39 5.85
N VAL A 405 39.92 -2.89 6.92
CA VAL A 405 38.83 -2.28 7.67
C VAL A 405 39.27 -1.68 9.01
N SER A 406 40.59 -1.63 9.30
CA SER A 406 41.14 -1.18 10.57
C SER A 406 40.80 0.27 10.95
N ALA A 407 40.44 1.10 9.96
CA ALA A 407 39.97 2.48 10.17
C ALA A 407 38.55 2.58 10.74
N TYR A 408 37.82 1.46 10.80
CA TYR A 408 36.42 1.43 11.21
C TYR A 408 36.20 0.57 12.45
N ASP A 409 35.40 1.06 13.38
CA ASP A 409 34.89 0.28 14.52
C ASP A 409 33.50 -0.25 14.18
N ARG A 410 33.36 -1.56 13.99
CA ARG A 410 32.09 -2.21 13.64
C ARG A 410 30.94 -1.87 14.62
N ALA A 411 31.26 -1.62 15.90
CA ALA A 411 30.29 -1.24 16.91
C ALA A 411 29.84 0.23 16.79
N LYS A 412 30.56 1.05 16.03
CA LYS A 412 30.33 2.51 15.90
C LYS A 412 30.00 2.95 14.48
N LEU A 413 29.57 2.07 13.60
CA LEU A 413 29.28 2.38 12.19
C LEU A 413 28.21 3.47 11.99
N MET A 414 27.43 3.81 13.03
CA MET A 414 26.50 4.95 13.04
C MET A 414 27.16 6.30 13.36
N SER A 415 28.46 6.35 13.68
CA SER A 415 29.13 7.63 13.95
C SER A 415 29.08 8.54 12.72
N VAL A 416 28.80 9.81 12.96
CA VAL A 416 28.90 10.87 11.95
C VAL A 416 30.31 11.04 11.38
N ASP A 417 31.34 10.59 12.11
CA ASP A 417 32.71 10.59 11.65
C ASP A 417 32.93 9.72 10.41
N TYR A 418 32.02 8.76 10.17
CA TYR A 418 32.07 7.87 9.01
C TYR A 418 31.23 8.36 7.82
N ASP A 419 30.41 9.43 7.94
CA ASP A 419 29.48 9.88 6.88
C ASP A 419 30.18 10.27 5.57
N ALA A 420 31.44 10.74 5.65
CA ALA A 420 32.23 11.14 4.48
C ALA A 420 33.24 10.06 4.02
N THR A 421 33.10 8.81 4.48
CA THR A 421 34.03 7.72 4.15
C THR A 421 33.60 6.92 2.91
N GLU A 422 34.52 6.19 2.31
CA GLU A 422 34.25 5.26 1.21
C GLU A 422 33.23 4.19 1.60
N LEU A 423 33.30 3.69 2.85
CA LEU A 423 32.34 2.71 3.38
C LEU A 423 30.92 3.27 3.39
N ALA A 424 30.73 4.52 3.84
CA ALA A 424 29.41 5.16 3.85
C ALA A 424 28.91 5.40 2.43
N ALA A 425 29.76 5.86 1.51
CA ALA A 425 29.40 6.09 0.12
C ALA A 425 28.96 4.79 -0.59
N GLU A 426 29.64 3.66 -0.34
CA GLU A 426 29.23 2.36 -0.88
C GLU A 426 27.93 1.87 -0.24
N ALA A 427 27.73 2.09 1.06
CA ALA A 427 26.48 1.75 1.74
C ALA A 427 25.28 2.56 1.20
N ASP A 428 25.46 3.87 0.99
CA ASP A 428 24.44 4.75 0.42
C ASP A 428 24.09 4.34 -1.01
N GLU A 429 25.07 3.93 -1.82
CA GLU A 429 24.81 3.42 -3.16
C GLU A 429 24.01 2.12 -3.14
N LYS A 430 24.33 1.19 -2.23
CA LYS A 430 23.54 -0.04 -2.05
C LYS A 430 22.11 0.25 -1.57
N ILE A 431 21.90 1.26 -0.71
CA ILE A 431 20.54 1.70 -0.33
C ILE A 431 19.80 2.25 -1.56
N ARG A 432 20.47 3.07 -2.36
CA ARG A 432 19.90 3.67 -3.57
C ARG A 432 19.46 2.62 -4.60
N THR A 433 20.25 1.55 -4.77
CA THR A 433 19.96 0.49 -5.76
C THR A 433 19.08 -0.64 -5.20
N PHE A 434 18.84 -0.68 -3.89
CA PHE A 434 18.19 -1.79 -3.19
C PHE A 434 16.90 -2.28 -3.86
N GLN A 435 16.03 -1.36 -4.29
CA GLN A 435 14.76 -1.73 -4.92
C GLN A 435 14.98 -2.40 -6.28
N ALA A 436 15.84 -1.83 -7.11
CA ALA A 436 16.16 -2.40 -8.42
C ALA A 436 16.87 -3.77 -8.30
N ASP A 437 17.81 -3.88 -7.35
CA ASP A 437 18.54 -5.12 -7.09
C ASP A 437 17.62 -6.20 -6.52
N GLY A 438 16.77 -5.85 -5.56
CA GLY A 438 15.76 -6.75 -5.00
C GLY A 438 14.73 -7.21 -6.03
N SER A 439 14.29 -6.32 -6.90
CA SER A 439 13.37 -6.65 -7.98
C SER A 439 13.98 -7.67 -8.95
N LYS A 440 15.22 -7.42 -9.36
CA LYS A 440 15.94 -8.28 -10.30
C LYS A 440 16.36 -9.62 -9.68
N ARG A 441 16.89 -9.60 -8.45
CA ARG A 441 17.50 -10.78 -7.80
C ARG A 441 16.49 -11.62 -7.02
N ALA A 442 15.59 -10.98 -6.26
CA ALA A 442 14.68 -11.64 -5.33
C ALA A 442 13.24 -11.69 -5.82
N GLY A 443 12.93 -11.20 -7.01
CA GLY A 443 11.58 -11.25 -7.55
C GLY A 443 10.60 -10.29 -6.88
N ILE A 444 11.09 -9.17 -6.35
CA ILE A 444 10.23 -8.18 -5.70
C ILE A 444 9.56 -7.33 -6.77
N PHE A 445 8.29 -7.63 -7.03
CA PHE A 445 7.43 -6.88 -7.95
C PHE A 445 7.03 -5.52 -7.39
N HIS A 446 6.76 -5.45 -6.08
CA HIS A 446 6.26 -4.23 -5.45
C HIS A 446 7.05 -3.89 -4.19
N HIS A 447 7.61 -2.69 -4.17
CA HIS A 447 8.28 -2.11 -3.00
C HIS A 447 7.37 -1.11 -2.30
N LEU A 448 7.20 -1.22 -1.00
CA LEU A 448 6.45 -0.26 -0.20
C LEU A 448 7.24 0.22 1.01
N ILE A 449 6.88 1.39 1.50
CA ILE A 449 7.25 1.88 2.84
C ILE A 449 5.95 2.06 3.62
N THR A 450 5.84 1.43 4.78
CA THR A 450 4.58 1.41 5.55
C THR A 450 4.23 2.76 6.18
N LEU A 451 5.21 3.49 6.74
CA LEU A 451 5.00 4.65 7.61
C LEU A 451 5.68 5.95 7.14
N PRO A 452 5.99 6.17 5.85
CA PRO A 452 6.84 7.30 5.45
C PRO A 452 6.16 8.65 5.71
N THR A 453 4.86 8.72 5.48
CA THR A 453 4.10 9.97 5.65
C THR A 453 3.86 10.33 7.12
N TYR A 454 3.81 9.34 8.01
CA TYR A 454 3.81 9.56 9.45
C TYR A 454 5.11 10.24 9.90
N HIS A 455 6.27 9.68 9.53
CA HIS A 455 7.58 10.25 9.89
C HIS A 455 7.80 11.63 9.26
N THR A 456 7.39 11.83 8.01
CA THR A 456 7.49 13.12 7.34
C THR A 456 6.63 14.18 8.03
N ALA A 457 5.39 13.84 8.41
CA ALA A 457 4.50 14.74 9.14
C ALA A 457 5.08 15.10 10.51
N ALA A 458 5.60 14.12 11.26
CA ALA A 458 6.23 14.36 12.56
C ALA A 458 7.42 15.31 12.45
N LEU A 459 8.36 15.04 11.52
CA LEU A 459 9.54 15.89 11.30
C LEU A 459 9.17 17.31 10.88
N SER A 460 8.22 17.45 9.94
CA SER A 460 7.78 18.76 9.46
C SER A 460 7.07 19.57 10.56
N THR A 461 6.26 18.89 11.38
CA THR A 461 5.55 19.52 12.51
C THR A 461 6.53 19.97 13.60
N ASP A 462 7.53 19.14 13.94
CA ASP A 462 8.56 19.50 14.91
C ASP A 462 9.34 20.74 14.47
N ASN A 463 9.79 20.77 13.21
CA ASN A 463 10.49 21.92 12.65
C ASN A 463 9.62 23.19 12.67
N LEU A 464 8.35 23.09 12.29
CA LEU A 464 7.42 24.21 12.33
C LEU A 464 7.20 24.72 13.75
N ALA A 465 6.97 23.82 14.71
CA ALA A 465 6.76 24.18 16.11
C ALA A 465 7.97 24.91 16.69
N LYS A 466 9.17 24.39 16.47
CA LYS A 466 10.43 24.99 16.91
C LYS A 466 10.61 26.42 16.38
N GLU A 467 10.34 26.63 15.10
CA GLU A 467 10.54 27.95 14.47
C GLU A 467 9.42 28.93 14.82
N TYR A 468 8.15 28.48 14.77
CA TYR A 468 6.98 29.34 14.98
C TYR A 468 6.84 29.81 16.44
N PHE A 469 7.03 28.91 17.40
CA PHE A 469 6.96 29.25 18.83
C PHE A 469 8.28 29.77 19.40
N GLY A 470 9.35 29.80 18.61
CA GLY A 470 10.64 30.40 18.91
C GLY A 470 10.73 31.84 18.47
N GLU A 471 11.95 32.36 18.35
CA GLU A 471 12.24 33.74 17.97
C GLU A 471 11.79 34.13 16.56
N GLN A 472 11.64 33.16 15.66
CA GLN A 472 11.24 33.44 14.28
C GLN A 472 9.73 33.71 14.11
N ALA A 473 8.89 33.24 15.01
CA ALA A 473 7.43 33.44 14.99
C ALA A 473 6.81 33.24 13.59
N MET A 474 5.98 34.13 13.09
CA MET A 474 5.40 34.06 11.75
C MET A 474 6.43 33.95 10.62
N LEU A 475 7.63 34.50 10.81
CA LEU A 475 8.68 34.40 9.80
C LEU A 475 9.18 32.97 9.63
N GLY A 476 9.18 32.15 10.69
CA GLY A 476 9.49 30.72 10.63
C GLY A 476 8.52 29.97 9.70
N TYR A 477 7.21 30.17 9.85
CA TYR A 477 6.20 29.62 8.95
C TYR A 477 6.39 30.13 7.51
N VAL A 478 6.53 31.42 7.33
CA VAL A 478 6.63 32.03 5.99
C VAL A 478 7.86 31.53 5.23
N LYS A 479 9.02 31.42 5.90
CA LYS A 479 10.26 30.96 5.27
C LYS A 479 10.22 29.47 4.95
N ASN A 480 9.80 28.64 5.92
CA ASN A 480 10.01 27.21 5.87
C ASN A 480 8.82 26.45 5.23
N VAL A 481 7.67 27.10 5.11
CA VAL A 481 6.47 26.51 4.51
C VAL A 481 6.02 27.35 3.31
N GLN A 482 5.47 28.54 3.51
CA GLN A 482 4.79 29.28 2.45
C GLN A 482 5.70 29.62 1.25
N ARG A 483 6.93 30.12 1.51
CA ARG A 483 7.89 30.42 0.43
C ARG A 483 8.37 29.16 -0.28
N GLU A 484 8.51 28.05 0.44
CA GLU A 484 8.90 26.79 -0.13
C GLU A 484 7.77 26.20 -1.03
N GLU A 485 6.52 26.27 -0.57
CA GLU A 485 5.37 25.86 -1.39
C GLU A 485 5.29 26.67 -2.70
N ILE A 486 5.47 28.00 -2.62
CA ILE A 486 5.49 28.88 -3.80
C ILE A 486 6.64 28.51 -4.72
N ARG A 487 7.87 28.42 -4.19
CA ARG A 487 9.08 28.12 -4.98
C ARG A 487 9.01 26.76 -5.67
N GLN A 488 8.46 25.78 -4.96
CA GLN A 488 8.33 24.41 -5.48
C GLN A 488 7.04 24.21 -6.27
N GLY A 489 6.14 25.20 -6.35
CA GLY A 489 4.85 25.09 -7.03
C GLY A 489 3.96 24.00 -6.41
N ILE A 490 3.90 23.93 -5.07
CA ILE A 490 3.03 22.99 -4.36
C ILE A 490 1.58 23.48 -4.45
N ALA A 491 0.68 22.61 -4.88
CA ALA A 491 -0.71 22.96 -5.16
C ALA A 491 -1.45 23.56 -3.94
N CYS A 492 -1.09 23.11 -2.73
CA CYS A 492 -1.80 23.50 -1.51
C CYS A 492 -1.50 24.94 -1.05
N VAL A 493 -0.57 25.69 -1.65
CA VAL A 493 -0.44 27.14 -1.44
C VAL A 493 -1.77 27.86 -1.77
N LYS A 494 -2.52 27.32 -2.74
CA LYS A 494 -3.89 27.74 -3.07
C LYS A 494 -4.90 26.82 -2.38
N HIS A 495 -4.91 26.82 -1.05
CA HIS A 495 -5.65 25.84 -0.25
C HIS A 495 -7.16 25.84 -0.49
N GLN A 496 -7.80 26.96 -0.87
CA GLN A 496 -9.22 27.00 -1.23
C GLN A 496 -9.50 26.18 -2.49
N ASN A 497 -8.66 26.32 -3.52
CA ASN A 497 -8.76 25.51 -4.73
C ASN A 497 -8.39 24.04 -4.45
N MET A 498 -7.39 23.82 -3.58
CA MET A 498 -7.04 22.46 -3.16
C MET A 498 -8.21 21.76 -2.44
N ALA A 499 -9.02 22.51 -1.71
CA ALA A 499 -10.25 22.03 -1.08
C ALA A 499 -11.45 21.92 -2.04
N GLY A 500 -11.34 22.39 -3.30
CA GLY A 500 -12.37 22.25 -4.33
C GLY A 500 -13.30 23.45 -4.51
N SER A 501 -12.90 24.66 -4.12
CA SER A 501 -13.73 25.87 -4.30
C SER A 501 -14.06 26.13 -5.77
N ASP A 502 -13.14 25.88 -6.67
CA ASP A 502 -13.30 26.02 -8.12
C ASP A 502 -14.28 24.99 -8.71
N ILE A 503 -14.26 23.74 -8.24
CA ILE A 503 -15.25 22.72 -8.61
C ILE A 503 -16.64 23.17 -8.16
N GLY A 504 -16.75 23.67 -6.92
CA GLY A 504 -18.02 24.17 -6.40
C GLY A 504 -18.55 25.37 -7.18
N ASP A 505 -17.69 26.25 -7.66
CA ASP A 505 -18.09 27.39 -8.49
C ASP A 505 -18.52 26.95 -9.89
N ASP A 506 -17.82 25.98 -10.54
CA ASP A 506 -18.24 25.38 -11.80
C ASP A 506 -19.64 24.73 -11.68
N HIS A 507 -19.87 23.95 -10.62
CA HIS A 507 -21.19 23.32 -10.38
C HIS A 507 -22.32 24.34 -10.18
N LYS A 508 -22.07 25.44 -9.44
CA LYS A 508 -23.06 26.50 -9.26
C LYS A 508 -23.41 27.15 -10.60
N GLU A 509 -22.43 27.36 -11.46
CA GLU A 509 -22.65 27.89 -12.81
C GLU A 509 -23.46 26.92 -13.66
N TYR A 510 -23.20 25.62 -13.60
CA TYR A 510 -23.99 24.60 -14.29
C TYR A 510 -25.45 24.56 -13.82
N PHE A 511 -25.71 24.83 -12.52
CA PHE A 511 -27.07 24.76 -11.97
C PHE A 511 -27.86 26.07 -12.09
N ALA A 512 -27.21 27.23 -12.03
CA ALA A 512 -27.85 28.53 -11.94
C ALA A 512 -27.48 29.49 -13.08
N GLY A 513 -26.58 29.10 -13.99
CA GLY A 513 -26.10 29.95 -15.09
C GLY A 513 -25.52 31.26 -14.58
N GLU A 514 -25.82 32.37 -15.26
CA GLU A 514 -25.30 33.72 -14.91
C GLU A 514 -25.72 34.23 -13.52
N ALA A 515 -26.76 33.61 -12.90
CA ALA A 515 -27.19 33.94 -11.56
C ALA A 515 -26.36 33.30 -10.45
N ALA A 516 -25.34 32.51 -10.79
CA ALA A 516 -24.51 31.82 -9.84
C ALA A 516 -23.69 32.77 -8.97
N LEU A 517 -23.75 32.57 -7.63
CA LEU A 517 -22.88 33.25 -6.68
C LEU A 517 -21.59 32.46 -6.52
N LYS A 518 -20.51 32.92 -7.16
CA LYS A 518 -19.19 32.32 -7.08
C LYS A 518 -18.47 32.71 -5.79
N ALA A 519 -17.73 31.78 -5.19
CA ALA A 519 -16.97 32.00 -3.96
C ALA A 519 -15.69 32.82 -4.20
N GLY A 520 -15.15 32.80 -5.41
CA GLY A 520 -13.92 33.46 -5.81
C GLY A 520 -14.12 34.91 -6.25
N GLY A 521 -13.99 35.87 -5.32
CA GLY A 521 -13.89 37.31 -5.67
C GLY A 521 -12.49 37.70 -6.17
N LYS A 522 -12.41 38.67 -7.10
CA LYS A 522 -11.15 39.14 -7.71
C LYS A 522 -10.14 39.71 -6.70
N ASP A 523 -10.60 40.20 -5.54
CA ASP A 523 -9.79 40.91 -4.55
C ASP A 523 -9.48 40.06 -3.31
N ASN A 524 -9.81 38.77 -3.33
CA ASN A 524 -9.61 37.84 -2.25
C ASN A 524 -8.37 36.93 -2.51
N THR A 525 -8.18 35.90 -1.69
CA THR A 525 -7.03 34.98 -1.69
C THR A 525 -6.66 34.39 -3.06
N MET A 526 -7.57 34.37 -4.04
CA MET A 526 -7.30 33.88 -5.40
C MET A 526 -6.20 34.64 -6.14
N ASN A 527 -6.08 35.96 -5.95
CA ASN A 527 -5.09 36.78 -6.65
C ASN A 527 -3.79 36.99 -5.88
N GLN A 528 -3.76 36.69 -4.57
CA GLN A 528 -2.55 36.87 -3.76
C GLN A 528 -1.39 35.96 -4.18
N PHE A 529 -1.69 34.83 -4.83
CA PHE A 529 -0.71 33.88 -5.35
C PHE A 529 -0.78 33.73 -6.89
N ALA A 530 -1.38 34.69 -7.58
CA ALA A 530 -1.56 34.62 -9.04
C ALA A 530 -0.23 34.70 -9.82
N ALA A 531 0.80 35.28 -9.20
CA ALA A 531 2.14 35.43 -9.78
C ALA A 531 3.14 34.36 -9.27
N ALA A 532 2.66 33.36 -8.55
CA ALA A 532 3.49 32.30 -7.98
C ALA A 532 3.45 31.02 -8.83
#